data_472c9222a417c79833ce72e840615599
#
_entry.id   472c9222a417c79833ce72e840615599
#
_cell.length_a   1.000
_cell.length_b   1.000
_cell.length_c   1.000
_cell.angle_alpha   90.00
_cell.angle_beta   90.00
_cell.angle_gamma   90.00
#
_symmetry.space_group_name_H-M   'P 1'
#
loop_
_entity.id
_entity.type
_entity.pdbx_description
1 polymer ?
#
loop_
_entity_poly.entity_id
_entity_poly.type
_entity_poly.pdbx_seq_one_letter_code
_entity_poly.pdbx_strand_id
1 'polypeptide(L)'
;MQQTSRYQTARRILIFWTLFIGIGAVGGALMMLLDPSGKTMGMDGMLPYFQVLPFAEVVFQDLTFSGWALLIVNGLTNLTAAALMLARKPAGTVLGGIFGVTLMLWICIQFYMFPLNFMSTIFFIFGVCQAAAGYAAWVFRKQEAFTVNRADYPHIGDDPTRLVVFFSRMGYVRKKAYEEADRTGAAVYEIRAAERTEGTLGFWWCGRYGMHKWDMPIRPVDIELSAYRHVTICSPIWVFALAAPVRSFCKAAAGQIREADYILVHHQKDTYENAAEEMDRLLGVTHTSLRSIQCREGTYKETSKRKEMIV
;
A
#
# COMPACT_ATOMS: atom_id res chain seq x y z
N MET A 1 -8.82 -22.50 16.21
CA MET A 1 -7.57 -22.12 15.51
C MET A 1 -7.61 -20.63 15.29
N GLN A 2 -6.71 -19.85 15.91
CA GLN A 2 -6.58 -18.42 15.62
C GLN A 2 -6.11 -18.27 14.16
N GLN A 3 -6.91 -17.61 13.34
CA GLN A 3 -6.57 -17.33 11.96
C GLN A 3 -5.31 -16.46 11.94
N THR A 4 -4.19 -17.02 11.49
CA THR A 4 -2.92 -16.28 11.44
C THR A 4 -3.09 -15.07 10.53
N SER A 5 -2.81 -13.87 11.04
CA SER A 5 -2.88 -12.62 10.30
C SER A 5 -2.04 -12.70 9.02
N ARG A 6 -2.57 -12.18 7.90
CA ARG A 6 -1.85 -12.14 6.61
C ARG A 6 -0.52 -11.41 6.73
N TYR A 7 -0.49 -10.34 7.52
CA TYR A 7 0.75 -9.63 7.84
C TYR A 7 1.77 -10.52 8.54
N GLN A 8 1.35 -11.29 9.54
CA GLN A 8 2.28 -12.17 10.27
C GLN A 8 2.88 -13.24 9.35
N THR A 9 2.08 -13.81 8.45
CA THR A 9 2.56 -14.79 7.47
C THR A 9 3.57 -14.16 6.51
N ALA A 10 3.23 -13.03 5.90
CA ALA A 10 4.13 -12.33 4.97
C ALA A 10 5.44 -11.88 5.68
N ARG A 11 5.36 -11.42 6.93
CA ARG A 11 6.51 -11.05 7.75
C ARG A 11 7.43 -12.25 8.04
N ARG A 12 6.89 -13.44 8.34
CA ARG A 12 7.68 -14.66 8.55
C ARG A 12 8.42 -15.06 7.28
N ILE A 13 7.77 -14.98 6.12
CA ILE A 13 8.39 -15.24 4.82
C ILE A 13 9.51 -14.23 4.56
N LEU A 14 9.31 -12.96 4.86
CA LEU A 14 10.33 -11.93 4.68
C LEU A 14 11.53 -12.15 5.62
N ILE A 15 11.29 -12.53 6.90
CA ILE A 15 12.37 -12.88 7.84
C ILE A 15 13.19 -14.06 7.30
N PHE A 16 12.54 -15.08 6.75
CA PHE A 16 13.25 -16.20 6.13
C PHE A 16 14.19 -15.71 5.03
N TRP A 17 13.69 -14.91 4.08
CA TRP A 17 14.50 -14.39 2.97
C TRP A 17 15.64 -13.50 3.44
N THR A 18 15.41 -12.59 4.37
CA THR A 18 16.47 -11.70 4.89
C THR A 18 17.55 -12.47 5.65
N LEU A 19 17.19 -13.50 6.41
CA LEU A 19 18.16 -14.36 7.08
C LEU A 19 18.92 -15.22 6.08
N PHE A 20 18.24 -15.86 5.14
CA PHE A 20 18.84 -16.72 4.13
C PHE A 20 19.88 -15.94 3.28
N ILE A 21 19.50 -14.78 2.77
CA ILE A 21 20.40 -13.94 1.96
C ILE A 21 21.49 -13.33 2.81
N GLY A 22 21.16 -12.82 4.01
CA GLY A 22 22.13 -12.18 4.90
C GLY A 22 23.21 -13.15 5.37
N ILE A 23 22.84 -14.34 5.83
CA ILE A 23 23.80 -15.38 6.28
C ILE A 23 24.64 -15.86 5.09
N GLY A 24 24.01 -16.14 3.95
CA GLY A 24 24.72 -16.54 2.73
C GLY A 24 25.72 -15.49 2.25
N ALA A 25 25.34 -14.20 2.29
CA ALA A 25 26.22 -13.10 1.91
C ALA A 25 27.40 -12.92 2.89
N VAL A 26 27.16 -13.09 4.20
CA VAL A 26 28.26 -13.10 5.20
C VAL A 26 29.20 -14.25 4.95
N GLY A 27 28.69 -15.47 4.74
CA GLY A 27 29.50 -16.65 4.43
C GLY A 27 30.33 -16.46 3.17
N GLY A 28 29.72 -16.01 2.06
CA GLY A 28 30.43 -15.74 0.82
C GLY A 28 31.49 -14.64 0.95
N ALA A 29 31.15 -13.56 1.68
CA ALA A 29 32.09 -12.49 1.96
C ALA A 29 33.31 -12.95 2.78
N LEU A 30 33.07 -13.72 3.81
CA LEU A 30 34.19 -14.30 4.62
C LEU A 30 35.11 -15.18 3.78
N MET A 31 34.57 -16.02 2.91
CA MET A 31 35.38 -16.84 2.00
C MET A 31 36.22 -15.97 1.05
N MET A 32 35.64 -14.89 0.48
CA MET A 32 36.37 -13.95 -0.38
C MET A 32 37.48 -13.19 0.38
N LEU A 33 37.25 -12.85 1.65
CA LEU A 33 38.19 -12.09 2.46
C LEU A 33 39.32 -13.00 3.01
N LEU A 34 39.04 -14.31 3.25
CA LEU A 34 40.03 -15.26 3.71
C LEU A 34 40.94 -15.75 2.57
N ASP A 35 40.40 -15.88 1.36
CA ASP A 35 41.16 -16.18 0.14
C ASP A 35 40.79 -15.16 -0.98
N PRO A 36 41.44 -14.00 -1.00
CA PRO A 36 41.17 -12.97 -2.05
C PRO A 36 41.52 -13.45 -3.45
N SER A 37 42.37 -14.45 -3.60
CA SER A 37 42.64 -15.01 -4.93
C SER A 37 41.47 -15.76 -5.55
N GLY A 38 40.49 -16.17 -4.73
CA GLY A 38 39.29 -16.90 -5.15
C GLY A 38 39.52 -18.36 -5.51
N LYS A 39 40.75 -18.89 -5.35
CA LYS A 39 41.07 -20.27 -5.73
C LYS A 39 40.30 -21.31 -4.92
N THR A 40 40.17 -21.09 -3.61
CA THR A 40 39.42 -21.99 -2.72
C THR A 40 37.94 -22.10 -3.12
N MET A 41 37.39 -21.06 -3.71
CA MET A 41 35.98 -21.01 -4.19
C MET A 41 35.84 -21.35 -5.68
N GLY A 42 36.95 -21.57 -6.41
CA GLY A 42 36.92 -21.73 -7.86
C GLY A 42 36.48 -20.45 -8.60
N MET A 43 36.71 -19.27 -8.01
CA MET A 43 36.35 -17.98 -8.55
C MET A 43 37.52 -17.21 -9.17
N ASP A 44 38.72 -17.74 -9.14
CA ASP A 44 39.93 -17.16 -9.72
C ASP A 44 39.76 -16.84 -11.23
N GLY A 45 39.06 -17.71 -11.98
CA GLY A 45 38.68 -17.46 -13.38
C GLY A 45 37.66 -16.34 -13.60
N MET A 46 37.08 -15.77 -12.56
CA MET A 46 36.08 -14.69 -12.67
C MET A 46 36.70 -13.29 -12.63
N LEU A 47 37.92 -13.14 -12.09
CA LEU A 47 38.58 -11.83 -11.94
C LEU A 47 38.71 -11.04 -13.27
N PRO A 48 38.99 -11.63 -14.45
CA PRO A 48 39.02 -10.90 -15.69
C PRO A 48 37.69 -10.23 -16.06
N TYR A 49 36.57 -10.79 -15.66
CA TYR A 49 35.24 -10.20 -15.94
C TYR A 49 34.95 -8.93 -15.16
N PHE A 50 35.60 -8.74 -13.98
CA PHE A 50 35.46 -7.51 -13.22
C PHE A 50 36.11 -6.31 -13.91
N GLN A 51 37.03 -6.53 -14.87
CA GLN A 51 37.78 -5.48 -15.54
C GLN A 51 36.93 -4.60 -16.46
N VAL A 52 35.66 -4.96 -16.69
CA VAL A 52 34.69 -4.09 -17.40
C VAL A 52 34.14 -2.98 -16.52
N LEU A 53 34.36 -3.02 -15.22
CA LEU A 53 33.88 -2.04 -14.28
C LEU A 53 34.78 -0.80 -14.22
N PRO A 54 34.22 0.39 -13.89
CA PRO A 54 35.04 1.57 -13.64
C PRO A 54 36.04 1.34 -12.50
N PHE A 55 37.26 1.86 -12.65
CA PHE A 55 38.33 1.74 -11.67
C PHE A 55 38.77 0.29 -11.35
N ALA A 56 38.47 -0.65 -12.25
CA ALA A 56 38.75 -2.06 -12.02
C ALA A 56 40.23 -2.35 -11.77
N GLU A 57 41.12 -1.65 -12.46
CA GLU A 57 42.59 -1.75 -12.29
C GLU A 57 43.07 -1.45 -10.87
N VAL A 58 42.26 -0.74 -10.07
CA VAL A 58 42.63 -0.38 -8.67
C VAL A 58 41.83 -1.19 -7.66
N VAL A 59 40.55 -1.43 -7.96
CA VAL A 59 39.59 -1.92 -6.96
C VAL A 59 39.39 -3.44 -7.06
N PHE A 60 39.50 -4.01 -8.27
CA PHE A 60 39.21 -5.41 -8.55
C PHE A 60 40.46 -6.21 -8.97
N GLN A 61 41.59 -5.99 -8.27
CA GLN A 61 42.80 -6.79 -8.44
C GLN A 61 42.62 -8.21 -7.85
N ASP A 62 41.78 -8.32 -6.84
CA ASP A 62 41.39 -9.55 -6.17
C ASP A 62 39.94 -9.45 -5.67
N LEU A 63 39.48 -10.41 -4.87
CA LEU A 63 38.12 -10.46 -4.35
C LEU A 63 37.91 -9.65 -3.05
N THR A 64 38.93 -8.94 -2.53
CA THR A 64 38.84 -8.22 -1.25
C THR A 64 37.72 -7.18 -1.26
N PHE A 65 37.68 -6.33 -2.30
CA PHE A 65 36.64 -5.30 -2.42
C PHE A 65 35.24 -5.94 -2.58
N SER A 66 35.15 -6.98 -3.41
CA SER A 66 33.89 -7.72 -3.62
C SER A 66 33.39 -8.37 -2.34
N GLY A 67 34.29 -8.92 -1.52
CA GLY A 67 33.99 -9.45 -0.20
C GLY A 67 33.43 -8.40 0.76
N TRP A 68 34.10 -7.26 0.89
CA TRP A 68 33.59 -6.16 1.72
C TRP A 68 32.25 -5.60 1.19
N ALA A 69 32.12 -5.41 -0.11
CA ALA A 69 30.89 -4.94 -0.70
C ALA A 69 29.72 -5.92 -0.47
N LEU A 70 29.95 -7.22 -0.64
CA LEU A 70 28.96 -8.26 -0.37
C LEU A 70 28.54 -8.29 1.10
N LEU A 71 29.51 -8.21 2.03
CA LEU A 71 29.28 -8.15 3.46
C LEU A 71 28.39 -6.98 3.86
N ILE A 72 28.73 -5.79 3.39
CA ILE A 72 28.02 -4.55 3.77
C ILE A 72 26.67 -4.49 3.09
N VAL A 73 26.61 -4.63 1.76
CA VAL A 73 25.42 -4.37 0.94
C VAL A 73 24.35 -5.47 1.10
N ASN A 74 24.76 -6.73 1.15
CA ASN A 74 23.80 -7.85 1.22
C ASN A 74 23.84 -8.59 2.56
N GLY A 75 24.97 -8.63 3.25
CA GLY A 75 25.12 -9.32 4.54
C GLY A 75 24.51 -8.53 5.69
N LEU A 76 25.19 -7.46 6.12
CA LEU A 76 24.82 -6.70 7.31
C LEU A 76 23.46 -6.01 7.17
N THR A 77 23.14 -5.51 5.99
CA THR A 77 21.84 -4.88 5.73
C THR A 77 20.68 -5.85 5.95
N ASN A 78 20.75 -7.06 5.37
CA ASN A 78 19.70 -8.06 5.53
C ASN A 78 19.59 -8.58 6.96
N LEU A 79 20.73 -8.82 7.65
CA LEU A 79 20.73 -9.22 9.05
C LEU A 79 20.14 -8.11 9.95
N THR A 80 20.46 -6.86 9.66
CA THR A 80 19.86 -5.70 10.38
C THR A 80 18.35 -5.66 10.18
N ALA A 81 17.85 -5.86 8.95
CA ALA A 81 16.41 -5.90 8.69
C ALA A 81 15.75 -7.07 9.44
N ALA A 82 16.38 -8.25 9.46
CA ALA A 82 15.89 -9.41 10.20
C ALA A 82 15.82 -9.11 11.71
N ALA A 83 16.88 -8.53 12.29
CA ALA A 83 16.93 -8.15 13.70
C ALA A 83 15.82 -7.14 14.06
N LEU A 84 15.63 -6.12 13.25
CA LEU A 84 14.55 -5.14 13.42
C LEU A 84 13.16 -5.78 13.34
N MET A 85 12.96 -6.72 12.42
CA MET A 85 11.71 -7.47 12.34
C MET A 85 11.51 -8.35 13.57
N LEU A 86 12.51 -9.06 14.04
CA LEU A 86 12.44 -9.89 15.26
C LEU A 86 12.14 -9.01 16.49
N ALA A 87 12.72 -7.82 16.56
CA ALA A 87 12.42 -6.79 17.57
C ALA A 87 11.06 -6.08 17.36
N ARG A 88 10.23 -6.55 16.40
CA ARG A 88 8.91 -5.98 16.08
C ARG A 88 8.93 -4.50 15.65
N LYS A 89 10.07 -4.00 15.18
CA LYS A 89 10.18 -2.63 14.68
C LYS A 89 9.62 -2.52 13.25
N PRO A 90 8.75 -1.54 12.98
CA PRO A 90 8.12 -1.35 11.67
C PRO A 90 9.11 -1.17 10.52
N ALA A 91 10.22 -0.49 10.78
CA ALA A 91 11.27 -0.24 9.80
C ALA A 91 11.86 -1.55 9.21
N GLY A 92 11.94 -2.62 10.00
CA GLY A 92 12.48 -3.89 9.53
C GLY A 92 11.72 -4.48 8.33
N THR A 93 10.38 -4.34 8.31
CA THR A 93 9.56 -4.82 7.18
C THR A 93 9.84 -4.02 5.89
N VAL A 94 9.97 -2.70 6.01
CA VAL A 94 10.26 -1.82 4.87
C VAL A 94 11.67 -2.07 4.34
N LEU A 95 12.65 -2.07 5.24
CA LEU A 95 14.05 -2.31 4.89
C LEU A 95 14.26 -3.69 4.26
N GLY A 96 13.64 -4.74 4.83
CA GLY A 96 13.73 -6.09 4.28
C GLY A 96 13.23 -6.16 2.83
N GLY A 97 12.14 -5.47 2.49
CA GLY A 97 11.67 -5.36 1.11
C GLY A 97 12.62 -4.59 0.20
N ILE A 98 13.16 -3.45 0.67
CA ILE A 98 14.14 -2.63 -0.06
C ILE A 98 15.40 -3.44 -0.35
N PHE A 99 15.89 -4.23 0.60
CA PHE A 99 17.11 -5.04 0.41
C PHE A 99 16.92 -6.20 -0.57
N GLY A 100 15.68 -6.65 -0.80
CA GLY A 100 15.37 -7.52 -1.94
C GLY A 100 15.61 -6.81 -3.29
N VAL A 101 15.20 -5.54 -3.41
CA VAL A 101 15.48 -4.72 -4.60
C VAL A 101 16.99 -4.46 -4.73
N THR A 102 17.68 -4.19 -3.62
CA THR A 102 19.14 -4.02 -3.61
C THR A 102 19.86 -5.27 -4.13
N LEU A 103 19.41 -6.46 -3.73
CA LEU A 103 19.94 -7.72 -4.25
C LEU A 103 19.71 -7.84 -5.76
N MET A 104 18.50 -7.52 -6.24
CA MET A 104 18.23 -7.53 -7.69
C MET A 104 19.19 -6.60 -8.44
N LEU A 105 19.40 -5.37 -7.96
CA LEU A 105 20.33 -4.41 -8.58
C LEU A 105 21.77 -4.92 -8.53
N TRP A 106 22.20 -5.53 -7.44
CA TRP A 106 23.49 -6.19 -7.33
C TRP A 106 23.67 -7.27 -8.41
N ILE A 107 22.66 -8.09 -8.61
CA ILE A 107 22.72 -9.15 -9.64
C ILE A 107 22.63 -8.56 -11.06
N CYS A 108 21.94 -7.44 -11.29
CA CYS A 108 21.99 -6.74 -12.56
C CYS A 108 23.42 -6.32 -12.94
N ILE A 109 24.23 -5.87 -11.95
CA ILE A 109 25.66 -5.59 -12.18
C ILE A 109 26.40 -6.88 -12.55
N GLN A 110 26.09 -8.00 -11.88
CA GLN A 110 26.69 -9.29 -12.24
C GLN A 110 26.32 -9.74 -13.68
N PHE A 111 25.08 -9.53 -14.11
CA PHE A 111 24.68 -9.83 -15.49
C PHE A 111 25.40 -8.96 -16.54
N TYR A 112 25.82 -7.76 -16.16
CA TYR A 112 26.65 -6.91 -17.02
C TYR A 112 28.09 -7.43 -17.11
N MET A 113 28.65 -7.93 -15.98
CA MET A 113 30.03 -8.41 -15.91
C MET A 113 30.22 -9.83 -16.47
N PHE A 114 29.31 -10.73 -16.13
CA PHE A 114 29.44 -12.16 -16.40
C PHE A 114 28.46 -12.61 -17.48
N PRO A 115 28.81 -13.64 -18.26
CA PRO A 115 27.83 -14.36 -19.07
C PRO A 115 26.66 -14.84 -18.17
N LEU A 116 25.46 -14.93 -18.78
CA LEU A 116 24.30 -15.42 -18.08
C LEU A 116 24.59 -16.79 -17.42
N ASN A 117 24.46 -16.86 -16.13
CA ASN A 117 24.77 -18.05 -15.35
C ASN A 117 23.65 -18.38 -14.36
N PHE A 118 23.61 -19.64 -13.97
CA PHE A 118 22.59 -20.18 -13.08
C PHE A 118 22.58 -19.50 -11.69
N MET A 119 23.75 -19.25 -11.10
CA MET A 119 23.84 -18.68 -9.76
C MET A 119 23.28 -17.25 -9.71
N SER A 120 23.73 -16.39 -10.61
CA SER A 120 23.19 -15.01 -10.69
C SER A 120 21.69 -15.01 -10.98
N THR A 121 21.21 -15.88 -11.84
CA THR A 121 19.78 -16.00 -12.15
C THR A 121 18.96 -16.39 -10.90
N ILE A 122 19.41 -17.38 -10.15
CA ILE A 122 18.73 -17.80 -8.90
C ILE A 122 18.74 -16.68 -7.86
N PHE A 123 19.85 -15.99 -7.64
CA PHE A 123 19.90 -14.91 -6.67
C PHE A 123 19.05 -13.70 -7.09
N PHE A 124 18.92 -13.45 -8.40
CA PHE A 124 17.96 -12.46 -8.89
C PHE A 124 16.52 -12.82 -8.51
N ILE A 125 16.15 -14.10 -8.72
CA ILE A 125 14.81 -14.61 -8.33
C ILE A 125 14.62 -14.50 -6.80
N PHE A 126 15.63 -14.80 -5.99
CA PHE A 126 15.55 -14.62 -4.54
C PHE A 126 15.32 -13.14 -4.15
N GLY A 127 15.98 -12.20 -4.83
CA GLY A 127 15.72 -10.77 -4.67
C GLY A 127 14.27 -10.40 -4.98
N VAL A 128 13.72 -10.93 -6.08
CA VAL A 128 12.29 -10.75 -6.43
C VAL A 128 11.38 -11.31 -5.34
N CYS A 129 11.62 -12.53 -4.86
CA CYS A 129 10.83 -13.15 -3.79
C CYS A 129 10.90 -12.36 -2.49
N GLN A 130 12.07 -11.87 -2.12
CA GLN A 130 12.26 -11.03 -0.93
C GLN A 130 11.53 -9.69 -1.07
N ALA A 131 11.68 -8.99 -2.20
CA ALA A 131 11.00 -7.73 -2.47
C ALA A 131 9.48 -7.90 -2.47
N ALA A 132 8.96 -8.95 -3.10
CA ALA A 132 7.54 -9.28 -3.12
C ALA A 132 6.99 -9.58 -1.71
N ALA A 133 7.73 -10.35 -0.90
CA ALA A 133 7.37 -10.61 0.49
C ALA A 133 7.36 -9.33 1.33
N GLY A 134 8.33 -8.43 1.12
CA GLY A 134 8.40 -7.12 1.76
C GLY A 134 7.21 -6.23 1.40
N TYR A 135 6.88 -6.16 0.12
CA TYR A 135 5.72 -5.44 -0.37
C TYR A 135 4.41 -6.00 0.21
N ALA A 136 4.24 -7.31 0.19
CA ALA A 136 3.06 -7.96 0.76
C ALA A 136 2.93 -7.66 2.27
N ALA A 137 4.01 -7.79 3.02
CA ALA A 137 4.03 -7.51 4.45
C ALA A 137 3.71 -6.03 4.75
N TRP A 138 4.23 -5.10 3.96
CA TRP A 138 3.93 -3.67 4.09
C TRP A 138 2.45 -3.36 3.83
N VAL A 139 1.86 -3.93 2.77
CA VAL A 139 0.44 -3.73 2.42
C VAL A 139 -0.47 -4.32 3.49
N PHE A 140 -0.25 -5.58 3.88
CA PHE A 140 -1.10 -6.25 4.89
C PHE A 140 -0.99 -5.58 6.25
N ARG A 141 0.20 -5.11 6.64
CA ARG A 141 0.35 -4.34 7.86
C ARG A 141 -0.53 -3.09 7.85
N LYS A 142 -0.54 -2.32 6.75
CA LYS A 142 -1.39 -1.13 6.64
C LYS A 142 -2.87 -1.45 6.67
N GLN A 143 -3.27 -2.57 6.06
CA GLN A 143 -4.67 -3.00 6.04
C GLN A 143 -5.17 -3.50 7.39
N GLU A 144 -4.30 -4.16 8.18
CA GLU A 144 -4.65 -4.73 9.47
C GLU A 144 -4.46 -3.75 10.64
N ALA A 145 -3.71 -2.67 10.45
CA ALA A 145 -3.39 -1.71 11.52
C ALA A 145 -4.55 -0.78 11.89
N PHE A 146 -5.53 -0.60 11.00
CA PHE A 146 -6.63 0.32 11.21
C PHE A 146 -7.96 -0.43 11.16
N THR A 147 -8.50 -0.73 12.33
CA THR A 147 -9.80 -1.38 12.50
C THR A 147 -10.82 -0.40 13.06
N VAL A 148 -12.05 -0.49 12.57
CA VAL A 148 -13.18 0.31 13.05
C VAL A 148 -14.26 -0.66 13.49
N ASN A 149 -14.60 -0.62 14.79
CA ASN A 149 -15.61 -1.46 15.35
C ASN A 149 -16.96 -0.74 15.33
N ARG A 150 -18.00 -1.38 14.77
CA ARG A 150 -19.37 -0.83 14.73
C ARG A 150 -19.95 -0.59 16.13
N ALA A 151 -19.54 -1.42 17.10
CA ALA A 151 -20.04 -1.33 18.49
C ALA A 151 -19.62 -0.03 19.21
N ASP A 152 -18.59 0.67 18.72
CA ASP A 152 -18.12 1.93 19.28
C ASP A 152 -19.04 3.12 18.91
N TYR A 153 -20.09 2.88 18.10
CA TYR A 153 -21.00 3.88 17.53
C TYR A 153 -22.47 3.48 17.79
N PRO A 154 -22.98 3.69 19.03
CA PRO A 154 -24.26 3.15 19.46
C PRO A 154 -25.48 3.77 18.77
N HIS A 155 -25.40 5.05 18.36
CA HIS A 155 -26.54 5.81 17.84
C HIS A 155 -26.80 5.62 16.35
N ILE A 156 -25.99 4.82 15.65
CA ILE A 156 -26.23 4.52 14.23
C ILE A 156 -27.55 3.77 14.08
N GLY A 157 -28.49 4.36 13.33
CA GLY A 157 -29.81 3.81 13.02
C GLY A 157 -30.94 4.34 13.89
N ASP A 158 -30.68 5.30 14.79
CA ASP A 158 -31.70 5.92 15.65
C ASP A 158 -32.66 6.82 14.84
N ASP A 159 -32.17 7.42 13.73
CA ASP A 159 -33.00 8.21 12.79
C ASP A 159 -33.19 7.46 11.45
N PRO A 160 -34.36 6.85 11.22
CA PRO A 160 -34.64 6.10 10.00
C PRO A 160 -34.77 6.96 8.75
N THR A 161 -34.81 8.31 8.87
CA THR A 161 -34.94 9.23 7.75
C THR A 161 -33.60 9.63 7.14
N ARG A 162 -32.49 9.26 7.80
CA ARG A 162 -31.13 9.62 7.40
C ARG A 162 -30.30 8.39 7.05
N LEU A 163 -29.46 8.54 6.04
CA LEU A 163 -28.58 7.47 5.58
C LEU A 163 -27.16 8.00 5.38
N VAL A 164 -26.17 7.26 5.84
CA VAL A 164 -24.75 7.46 5.48
C VAL A 164 -24.31 6.34 4.55
N VAL A 165 -24.02 6.69 3.31
CA VAL A 165 -23.48 5.78 2.30
C VAL A 165 -21.97 5.95 2.21
N PHE A 166 -21.21 4.87 2.18
CA PHE A 166 -19.76 4.99 2.09
C PHE A 166 -19.10 3.83 1.33
N PHE A 167 -17.93 4.11 0.79
CA PHE A 167 -16.98 3.10 0.35
C PHE A 167 -15.65 3.27 1.09
N SER A 168 -15.10 2.17 1.61
CA SER A 168 -13.84 2.23 2.35
C SER A 168 -12.95 1.01 2.07
N ARG A 169 -11.74 1.25 1.54
CA ARG A 169 -10.75 0.21 1.27
C ARG A 169 -9.90 -0.16 2.50
N MET A 170 -9.53 0.85 3.29
CA MET A 170 -8.57 0.74 4.40
C MET A 170 -9.18 1.08 5.77
N GLY A 171 -10.50 1.25 5.85
CA GLY A 171 -11.16 1.63 7.09
C GLY A 171 -11.23 3.14 7.37
N TYR A 172 -10.39 3.95 6.73
CA TYR A 172 -10.34 5.39 7.04
C TYR A 172 -11.64 6.13 6.73
N VAL A 173 -12.28 5.84 5.60
CA VAL A 173 -13.59 6.42 5.27
C VAL A 173 -14.68 5.82 6.16
N ARG A 174 -14.63 4.50 6.46
CA ARG A 174 -15.58 3.84 7.36
C ARG A 174 -15.63 4.51 8.72
N LYS A 175 -14.48 4.89 9.28
CA LYS A 175 -14.45 5.61 10.55
C LYS A 175 -15.22 6.93 10.47
N LYS A 176 -15.00 7.72 9.42
CA LYS A 176 -15.71 8.99 9.26
C LYS A 176 -17.19 8.81 8.95
N ALA A 177 -17.56 7.78 8.21
CA ALA A 177 -18.95 7.42 7.96
C ALA A 177 -19.67 7.00 9.26
N TYR A 178 -19.02 6.21 10.10
CA TYR A 178 -19.61 5.81 11.39
C TYR A 178 -19.68 6.98 12.38
N GLU A 179 -18.66 7.84 12.47
CA GLU A 179 -18.70 9.07 13.27
C GLU A 179 -19.87 9.97 12.85
N GLU A 180 -20.08 10.12 11.54
CA GLU A 180 -21.18 10.95 11.02
C GLU A 180 -22.55 10.29 11.26
N ALA A 181 -22.65 8.98 11.05
CA ALA A 181 -23.88 8.24 11.30
C ALA A 181 -24.26 8.24 12.79
N ASP A 182 -23.31 8.06 13.69
CA ASP A 182 -23.53 8.11 15.14
C ASP A 182 -23.96 9.52 15.59
N ARG A 183 -23.31 10.57 15.05
CA ARG A 183 -23.65 11.96 15.35
C ARG A 183 -25.06 12.35 14.90
N THR A 184 -25.54 11.76 13.80
CA THR A 184 -26.83 12.14 13.18
C THR A 184 -27.92 11.11 13.41
N GLY A 185 -27.63 9.99 14.05
CA GLY A 185 -28.55 8.86 14.20
C GLY A 185 -28.77 8.09 12.88
N ALA A 186 -28.08 8.41 11.79
CA ALA A 186 -28.32 7.86 10.47
C ALA A 186 -28.07 6.35 10.39
N ALA A 187 -28.82 5.64 9.53
CA ALA A 187 -28.47 4.30 9.10
C ALA A 187 -27.18 4.33 8.24
N VAL A 188 -26.52 3.18 8.09
CA VAL A 188 -25.29 3.09 7.27
C VAL A 188 -25.45 2.08 6.15
N TYR A 189 -24.90 2.40 4.97
CA TYR A 189 -24.82 1.52 3.83
C TYR A 189 -23.39 1.53 3.24
N GLU A 190 -22.76 0.36 3.19
CA GLU A 190 -21.43 0.22 2.59
C GLU A 190 -21.53 -0.22 1.13
N ILE A 191 -21.04 0.60 0.22
CA ILE A 191 -20.93 0.27 -1.20
C ILE A 191 -19.95 -0.90 -1.34
N ARG A 192 -20.40 -1.99 -1.96
CA ARG A 192 -19.58 -3.18 -2.21
C ARG A 192 -19.14 -3.22 -3.66
N ALA A 193 -17.84 -3.02 -3.89
CA ALA A 193 -17.26 -3.23 -5.20
C ALA A 193 -17.38 -4.71 -5.61
N ALA A 194 -17.67 -4.97 -6.88
CA ALA A 194 -17.62 -6.31 -7.46
C ALA A 194 -16.18 -6.72 -7.80
N GLU A 195 -15.32 -5.73 -7.98
CA GLU A 195 -13.88 -5.90 -8.23
C GLU A 195 -13.07 -6.04 -6.94
N ARG A 196 -11.88 -6.63 -7.06
CA ARG A 196 -10.97 -6.79 -5.92
C ARG A 196 -10.29 -5.47 -5.57
N THR A 197 -10.73 -4.82 -4.50
CA THR A 197 -10.19 -3.54 -4.02
C THR A 197 -9.16 -3.68 -2.89
N GLU A 198 -9.01 -4.86 -2.33
CA GLU A 198 -8.13 -5.17 -1.21
C GLU A 198 -6.91 -6.00 -1.63
N GLY A 199 -5.97 -6.16 -0.69
CA GLY A 199 -4.76 -6.93 -0.89
C GLY A 199 -3.68 -6.19 -1.67
N THR A 200 -2.64 -6.92 -2.09
CA THR A 200 -1.44 -6.35 -2.71
C THR A 200 -1.71 -5.70 -4.07
N LEU A 201 -2.60 -6.27 -4.85
CA LEU A 201 -2.97 -5.77 -6.17
C LEU A 201 -4.10 -4.73 -6.13
N GLY A 202 -4.90 -4.71 -5.06
CA GLY A 202 -6.04 -3.81 -4.94
C GLY A 202 -5.66 -2.34 -5.03
N PHE A 203 -4.49 -1.93 -4.51
CA PHE A 203 -4.01 -0.56 -4.62
C PHE A 203 -3.82 -0.13 -6.09
N TRP A 204 -3.12 -0.95 -6.87
CA TRP A 204 -2.84 -0.69 -8.28
C TRP A 204 -4.12 -0.73 -9.13
N TRP A 205 -5.00 -1.68 -8.82
CA TRP A 205 -6.27 -1.83 -9.50
C TRP A 205 -7.19 -0.63 -9.27
N CYS A 206 -7.35 -0.20 -8.03
CA CYS A 206 -8.09 1.01 -7.68
C CYS A 206 -7.46 2.26 -8.30
N GLY A 207 -6.13 2.35 -8.30
CA GLY A 207 -5.38 3.44 -8.92
C GLY A 207 -5.65 3.56 -10.43
N ARG A 208 -5.70 2.43 -11.14
CA ARG A 208 -6.04 2.39 -12.56
C ARG A 208 -7.43 2.94 -12.84
N TYR A 209 -8.44 2.51 -12.07
CA TYR A 209 -9.80 3.04 -12.19
C TYR A 209 -9.86 4.55 -11.91
N GLY A 210 -9.16 5.01 -10.88
CA GLY A 210 -9.09 6.44 -10.54
C GLY A 210 -8.42 7.27 -11.64
N MET A 211 -7.30 6.80 -12.17
CA MET A 211 -6.53 7.49 -13.22
C MET A 211 -7.33 7.69 -14.51
N HIS A 212 -8.08 6.66 -14.91
CA HIS A 212 -8.90 6.71 -16.13
C HIS A 212 -10.33 7.22 -15.88
N LYS A 213 -10.69 7.52 -14.64
CA LYS A 213 -12.06 7.89 -14.24
C LYS A 213 -13.12 6.89 -14.71
N TRP A 214 -12.75 5.61 -14.76
CA TRP A 214 -13.68 4.54 -15.14
C TRP A 214 -14.67 4.24 -14.02
N ASP A 215 -15.81 3.67 -14.41
CA ASP A 215 -16.78 3.13 -13.46
C ASP A 215 -16.31 1.74 -13.00
N MET A 216 -16.32 1.51 -11.70
CA MET A 216 -16.03 0.18 -11.17
C MET A 216 -17.34 -0.55 -10.91
N PRO A 217 -17.52 -1.78 -11.40
CA PRO A 217 -18.71 -2.57 -11.08
C PRO A 217 -18.90 -2.67 -9.56
N ILE A 218 -20.13 -2.43 -9.11
CA ILE A 218 -20.55 -2.59 -7.72
C ILE A 218 -21.65 -3.64 -7.62
N ARG A 219 -21.84 -4.22 -6.44
CA ARG A 219 -23.01 -5.05 -6.19
C ARG A 219 -24.26 -4.18 -6.28
N PRO A 220 -25.40 -4.77 -6.71
CA PRO A 220 -26.66 -4.03 -6.75
C PRO A 220 -26.94 -3.34 -5.42
N VAL A 221 -27.46 -2.12 -5.50
CA VAL A 221 -27.92 -1.38 -4.32
C VAL A 221 -29.24 -2.00 -3.87
N ASP A 222 -29.20 -2.63 -2.69
CA ASP A 222 -30.30 -3.43 -2.13
C ASP A 222 -31.13 -2.70 -1.09
N ILE A 223 -31.08 -1.36 -1.11
CA ILE A 223 -31.88 -0.48 -0.25
C ILE A 223 -32.69 0.52 -1.09
N GLU A 224 -33.83 0.91 -0.56
CA GLU A 224 -34.67 1.95 -1.19
C GLU A 224 -34.19 3.35 -0.78
N LEU A 225 -33.40 3.98 -1.65
CA LEU A 225 -32.78 5.29 -1.37
C LEU A 225 -33.82 6.41 -1.22
N SER A 226 -34.94 6.33 -1.94
CA SER A 226 -36.04 7.31 -1.89
C SER A 226 -36.77 7.36 -0.55
N ALA A 227 -36.62 6.32 0.28
CA ALA A 227 -37.16 6.27 1.64
C ALA A 227 -36.44 7.24 2.60
N TYR A 228 -35.22 7.64 2.26
CA TYR A 228 -34.41 8.54 3.11
C TYR A 228 -34.59 10.00 2.65
N ARG A 229 -34.83 10.88 3.61
CA ARG A 229 -34.93 12.32 3.37
C ARG A 229 -33.56 12.91 3.03
N HIS A 230 -32.53 12.46 3.78
CA HIS A 230 -31.19 13.04 3.71
C HIS A 230 -30.14 11.92 3.61
N VAL A 231 -29.23 12.04 2.64
CA VAL A 231 -28.17 11.05 2.40
C VAL A 231 -26.80 11.71 2.47
N THR A 232 -25.95 11.26 3.40
CA THR A 232 -24.54 11.68 3.45
C THR A 232 -23.69 10.66 2.71
N ILE A 233 -22.92 11.07 1.70
CA ILE A 233 -22.04 10.17 0.94
C ILE A 233 -20.59 10.39 1.34
N CYS A 234 -19.95 9.36 1.88
CA CYS A 234 -18.55 9.40 2.28
C CYS A 234 -17.67 8.66 1.25
N SER A 235 -16.75 9.37 0.62
CA SER A 235 -15.90 8.85 -0.46
C SER A 235 -14.41 9.01 -0.17
N PRO A 236 -13.57 8.01 -0.49
CA PRO A 236 -12.16 8.28 -0.66
C PRO A 236 -11.90 9.00 -2.00
N ILE A 237 -10.77 9.68 -2.10
CA ILE A 237 -10.25 10.21 -3.36
C ILE A 237 -9.16 9.29 -3.88
N TRP A 238 -9.27 8.89 -5.15
CA TRP A 238 -8.30 8.05 -5.86
C TRP A 238 -7.68 8.80 -7.04
N VAL A 239 -6.37 8.96 -7.02
CA VAL A 239 -5.64 9.64 -8.11
C VAL A 239 -6.31 10.99 -8.46
N PHE A 240 -6.53 11.82 -7.43
CA PHE A 240 -7.15 13.16 -7.52
C PHE A 240 -8.60 13.19 -8.07
N ALA A 241 -9.28 12.04 -8.12
CA ALA A 241 -10.65 11.92 -8.61
C ALA A 241 -11.56 11.19 -7.63
N LEU A 242 -12.88 11.31 -7.83
CA LEU A 242 -13.89 10.55 -7.11
C LEU A 242 -13.60 9.03 -7.23
N ALA A 243 -13.68 8.31 -6.11
CA ALA A 243 -13.46 6.87 -6.10
C ALA A 243 -14.47 6.15 -7.02
N ALA A 244 -13.96 5.25 -7.85
CA ALA A 244 -14.75 4.58 -8.88
C ALA A 244 -16.00 3.84 -8.36
N PRO A 245 -15.98 3.12 -7.21
CA PRO A 245 -17.21 2.53 -6.66
C PRO A 245 -18.26 3.56 -6.26
N VAL A 246 -17.83 4.72 -5.75
CA VAL A 246 -18.76 5.81 -5.38
C VAL A 246 -19.34 6.46 -6.64
N ARG A 247 -18.53 6.63 -7.69
CA ARG A 247 -18.99 7.09 -9.00
C ARG A 247 -20.10 6.19 -9.55
N SER A 248 -19.88 4.86 -9.52
CA SER A 248 -20.88 3.87 -9.95
C SER A 248 -22.14 3.90 -9.10
N PHE A 249 -21.98 4.08 -7.78
CA PHE A 249 -23.13 4.25 -6.87
C PHE A 249 -23.92 5.51 -7.22
N CYS A 250 -23.28 6.68 -7.41
CA CYS A 250 -23.97 7.91 -7.76
C CYS A 250 -24.77 7.77 -9.06
N LYS A 251 -24.23 7.07 -10.07
CA LYS A 251 -24.97 6.77 -11.30
C LYS A 251 -26.20 5.88 -11.06
N ALA A 252 -26.06 4.85 -10.23
CA ALA A 252 -27.17 3.96 -9.88
C ALA A 252 -28.22 4.63 -9.01
N ALA A 253 -27.85 5.63 -8.22
CA ALA A 253 -28.71 6.39 -7.32
C ALA A 253 -29.32 7.64 -7.95
N ALA A 254 -29.06 7.90 -9.25
CA ALA A 254 -29.54 9.10 -9.95
C ALA A 254 -31.06 9.28 -9.81
N GLY A 255 -31.49 10.47 -9.39
CA GLY A 255 -32.89 10.82 -9.20
C GLY A 255 -33.59 10.20 -7.99
N GLN A 256 -32.89 9.39 -7.17
CA GLN A 256 -33.48 8.75 -5.99
C GLN A 256 -33.13 9.49 -4.67
N ILE A 257 -32.15 10.37 -4.69
CA ILE A 257 -31.70 11.13 -3.51
C ILE A 257 -32.23 12.56 -3.63
N ARG A 258 -32.82 13.09 -2.56
CA ARG A 258 -33.41 14.45 -2.53
C ARG A 258 -32.47 15.49 -1.95
N GLU A 259 -31.82 15.16 -0.84
CA GLU A 259 -30.87 16.02 -0.14
C GLU A 259 -29.56 15.24 0.09
N ALA A 260 -28.43 15.81 -0.28
CA ALA A 260 -27.14 15.16 -0.17
C ALA A 260 -26.10 16.04 0.54
N ASP A 261 -25.29 15.40 1.41
CA ASP A 261 -24.05 15.94 1.97
C ASP A 261 -22.88 15.06 1.56
N TYR A 262 -21.67 15.65 1.45
CA TYR A 262 -20.50 14.89 1.08
C TYR A 262 -19.37 14.99 2.12
N ILE A 263 -18.73 13.85 2.39
CA ILE A 263 -17.52 13.75 3.19
C ILE A 263 -16.45 13.07 2.33
N LEU A 264 -15.44 13.85 1.93
CA LEU A 264 -14.32 13.35 1.13
C LEU A 264 -13.11 13.10 2.00
N VAL A 265 -12.55 11.90 1.96
CA VAL A 265 -11.36 11.52 2.72
C VAL A 265 -10.20 11.25 1.76
N HIS A 266 -9.09 11.98 1.93
CA HIS A 266 -7.99 11.97 0.98
C HIS A 266 -6.63 12.10 1.67
N HIS A 267 -5.53 11.87 0.94
CA HIS A 267 -4.18 11.94 1.47
C HIS A 267 -3.52 13.31 1.28
N GLN A 268 -3.78 13.98 0.15
CA GLN A 268 -3.19 15.26 -0.19
C GLN A 268 -3.92 16.42 0.52
N LYS A 269 -3.28 17.59 0.55
CA LYS A 269 -3.85 18.80 1.14
C LYS A 269 -4.63 19.57 0.08
N ASP A 270 -5.88 19.18 -0.15
CA ASP A 270 -6.78 19.78 -1.14
C ASP A 270 -8.22 19.76 -0.60
N THR A 271 -9.17 20.44 -1.25
CA THR A 271 -10.61 20.44 -0.92
C THR A 271 -11.41 19.48 -1.80
N TYR A 272 -10.94 19.14 -2.99
CA TYR A 272 -11.58 18.22 -3.94
C TYR A 272 -13.02 18.62 -4.32
N GLU A 273 -13.29 19.92 -4.48
CA GLU A 273 -14.58 20.46 -4.91
C GLU A 273 -15.04 19.85 -6.25
N ASN A 274 -14.09 19.58 -7.17
CA ASN A 274 -14.37 18.91 -8.44
C ASN A 274 -14.98 17.51 -8.29
N ALA A 275 -14.64 16.78 -7.24
CA ALA A 275 -15.24 15.48 -6.97
C ALA A 275 -16.67 15.61 -6.43
N ALA A 276 -16.94 16.65 -5.63
CA ALA A 276 -18.30 16.96 -5.17
C ALA A 276 -19.20 17.40 -6.34
N GLU A 277 -18.71 18.27 -7.22
CA GLU A 277 -19.42 18.68 -8.44
C GLU A 277 -19.70 17.49 -9.38
N GLU A 278 -18.77 16.54 -9.46
CA GLU A 278 -19.00 15.29 -10.19
C GLU A 278 -20.16 14.49 -9.58
N MET A 279 -20.22 14.39 -8.25
CA MET A 279 -21.29 13.68 -7.53
C MET A 279 -22.64 14.39 -7.76
N ASP A 280 -22.70 15.72 -7.67
CA ASP A 280 -23.91 16.51 -7.95
C ASP A 280 -24.46 16.21 -9.33
N ARG A 281 -23.59 16.27 -10.33
CA ARG A 281 -23.99 15.99 -11.72
C ARG A 281 -24.49 14.56 -11.93
N LEU A 282 -23.86 13.56 -11.27
CA LEU A 282 -24.25 12.17 -11.41
C LEU A 282 -25.55 11.84 -10.68
N LEU A 283 -25.81 12.47 -9.55
CA LEU A 283 -27.01 12.26 -8.74
C LEU A 283 -28.20 13.10 -9.23
N GLY A 284 -27.93 14.24 -9.90
CA GLY A 284 -28.94 15.22 -10.28
C GLY A 284 -29.39 16.11 -9.13
N VAL A 285 -28.53 16.32 -8.10
CA VAL A 285 -28.80 17.18 -6.94
C VAL A 285 -27.62 18.10 -6.69
N THR A 286 -27.85 19.21 -5.97
CA THR A 286 -26.77 20.05 -5.44
C THR A 286 -26.58 19.73 -3.97
N HIS A 287 -25.35 19.43 -3.54
CA HIS A 287 -25.07 19.13 -2.15
C HIS A 287 -25.32 20.32 -1.22
N THR A 288 -25.79 20.02 -0.02
CA THR A 288 -26.04 21.02 1.02
C THR A 288 -24.75 21.36 1.77
N SER A 289 -23.90 20.37 2.03
CA SER A 289 -22.60 20.57 2.66
C SER A 289 -21.51 19.68 2.07
N LEU A 290 -20.28 20.19 2.11
CA LEU A 290 -19.06 19.46 1.73
C LEU A 290 -18.03 19.55 2.85
N ARG A 291 -17.61 18.39 3.34
CA ARG A 291 -16.49 18.26 4.26
C ARG A 291 -15.36 17.50 3.58
N SER A 292 -14.22 18.16 3.44
CA SER A 292 -13.00 17.59 2.86
C SER A 292 -11.99 17.34 3.98
N ILE A 293 -11.54 16.10 4.14
CA ILE A 293 -10.77 15.64 5.29
C ILE A 293 -9.49 14.96 4.83
N GLN A 294 -8.35 15.58 5.09
CA GLN A 294 -7.06 14.94 4.92
C GLN A 294 -6.88 13.84 5.96
N CYS A 295 -6.50 12.64 5.52
CA CYS A 295 -6.17 11.52 6.39
C CYS A 295 -4.76 11.01 6.10
N ARG A 296 -3.91 11.03 7.12
CA ARG A 296 -2.57 10.41 7.08
C ARG A 296 -2.47 9.37 8.19
N GLU A 297 -2.46 8.11 7.80
CA GLU A 297 -2.33 6.95 8.69
C GLU A 297 -3.29 6.98 9.90
N GLY A 298 -4.54 7.42 9.68
CA GLY A 298 -5.57 7.51 10.73
C GLY A 298 -5.63 8.84 11.49
N THR A 299 -4.72 9.77 11.22
CA THR A 299 -4.81 11.16 11.71
C THR A 299 -5.60 12.00 10.72
N TYR A 300 -6.66 12.66 11.19
CA TYR A 300 -7.59 13.41 10.36
C TYR A 300 -7.43 14.91 10.58
N LYS A 301 -7.44 15.66 9.47
CA LYS A 301 -7.44 17.13 9.48
C LYS A 301 -8.41 17.63 8.43
N GLU A 302 -9.39 18.45 8.83
CA GLU A 302 -10.33 19.06 7.91
C GLU A 302 -9.62 20.10 7.03
N THR A 303 -9.89 20.07 5.72
CA THR A 303 -9.29 20.95 4.71
C THR A 303 -10.34 21.77 3.97
N SER A 304 -11.64 21.52 4.20
CA SER A 304 -12.74 22.31 3.63
C SER A 304 -12.59 23.79 4.01
N LYS A 305 -12.82 24.67 3.03
CA LYS A 305 -12.95 26.10 3.31
C LYS A 305 -14.26 26.30 4.09
N ARG A 306 -14.22 26.90 5.28
CA ARG A 306 -15.44 27.42 5.90
C ARG A 306 -16.08 28.40 4.88
N LYS A 307 -17.26 28.08 4.38
CA LYS A 307 -18.11 29.13 3.81
C LYS A 307 -18.45 30.05 4.97
N GLU A 308 -17.83 31.21 5.05
CA GLU A 308 -18.36 32.31 5.87
C GLU A 308 -19.73 32.61 5.28
N MET A 309 -20.79 32.30 6.04
CA MET A 309 -22.08 32.85 5.77
C MET A 309 -21.95 34.37 5.96
N ILE A 310 -21.89 35.09 4.85
CA ILE A 310 -22.15 36.54 4.84
C ILE A 310 -23.61 36.68 5.25
N VAL A 311 -23.83 37.12 6.47
CA VAL A 311 -25.11 37.53 7.04
C VAL A 311 -25.47 38.87 6.43
#